data_fe5b2ebd1df89b3211b27510a13057b2
#
_entry.id   fe5b2ebd1df89b3211b27510a13057b2
#
_cell.length_a   1.000
_cell.length_b   1.000
_cell.length_c   1.000
_cell.angle_alpha   90.00
_cell.angle_beta   90.00
_cell.angle_gamma   90.00
#
_symmetry.space_group_name_H-M   'P 1'
#
loop_
_entity.id
_entity.type
_entity.pdbx_description
1 polymer ?
#
loop_
_entity_poly.entity_id
_entity_poly.type
_entity_poly.pdbx_seq_one_letter_code
_entity_poly.pdbx_strand_id
1 'polypeptide(L)'
;MLDKAAAVLTALETSPLTLAGLVGATGLARPTAHRLAVALEHHRLVTRDLQGRFVLGPRLAELASSAAEDPLLATAGPILTRLRDITGESAQLFRRQGDFRICSAAVERPSGLRDTVPLGAQLSMTAGSAAQVLLAWEEPENLPRLLKEATFTMLSLQQVRRRGWAQSVAEREPGVASVSAPVLSPSGKIIAAVSVSGPIERLSEVLRRNDTE
;
A
#
# COMPACT_ATOMS: atom_id res chain seq x y z
N MET A 1 7.53 20.02 10.65
CA MET A 1 8.97 19.63 10.64
C MET A 1 9.16 18.21 10.13
N LEU A 2 8.35 17.25 10.61
CA LEU A 2 8.41 15.83 10.19
C LEU A 2 8.22 15.65 8.67
N ASP A 3 7.23 16.32 8.07
CA ASP A 3 6.97 16.25 6.62
C ASP A 3 8.18 16.63 5.77
N LYS A 4 8.93 17.65 6.22
CA LYS A 4 10.17 18.09 5.54
C LYS A 4 11.31 17.05 5.68
N ALA A 5 11.39 16.36 6.81
CA ALA A 5 12.34 15.26 7.02
C ALA A 5 11.96 14.06 6.15
N ALA A 6 10.68 13.72 6.08
CA ALA A 6 10.19 12.68 5.18
C ALA A 6 10.52 13.01 3.71
N ALA A 7 10.28 14.25 3.26
CA ALA A 7 10.62 14.68 1.90
C ALA A 7 12.12 14.50 1.58
N VAL A 8 13.02 14.74 2.55
CA VAL A 8 14.46 14.48 2.36
C VAL A 8 14.74 12.98 2.19
N LEU A 9 14.11 12.12 2.99
CA LEU A 9 14.27 10.66 2.87
C LEU A 9 13.74 10.17 1.52
N THR A 10 12.55 10.60 1.12
CA THR A 10 11.96 10.25 -0.19
C THR A 10 12.84 10.69 -1.36
N ALA A 11 13.43 11.88 -1.30
CA ALA A 11 14.34 12.33 -2.36
C ALA A 11 15.59 11.44 -2.50
N LEU A 12 16.00 10.74 -1.43
CA LEU A 12 17.16 9.85 -1.43
C LEU A 12 16.83 8.40 -1.84
N GLU A 13 15.55 8.04 -2.05
CA GLU A 13 15.15 6.69 -2.46
C GLU A 13 15.67 6.33 -3.85
N THR A 14 15.77 7.32 -4.75
CA THR A 14 16.11 7.08 -6.15
C THR A 14 17.62 7.16 -6.44
N SER A 15 18.36 8.01 -5.71
CA SER A 15 19.80 8.18 -5.96
C SER A 15 20.51 8.97 -4.86
N PRO A 16 21.86 8.82 -4.72
CA PRO A 16 22.67 9.67 -3.87
C PRO A 16 22.60 11.13 -4.29
N LEU A 17 22.36 12.05 -3.36
CA LEU A 17 22.25 13.49 -3.64
C LEU A 17 23.25 14.34 -2.87
N THR A 18 23.78 15.37 -3.52
CA THR A 18 24.50 16.46 -2.84
C THR A 18 23.49 17.36 -2.11
N LEU A 19 23.97 18.28 -1.26
CA LEU A 19 23.09 19.28 -0.65
C LEU A 19 22.33 20.12 -1.69
N ALA A 20 22.96 20.44 -2.81
CA ALA A 20 22.31 21.16 -3.90
C ALA A 20 21.22 20.29 -4.56
N GLY A 21 21.47 18.99 -4.74
CA GLY A 21 20.49 18.02 -5.22
C GLY A 21 19.28 17.89 -4.30
N LEU A 22 19.50 17.83 -2.97
CA LEU A 22 18.42 17.81 -1.98
C LEU A 22 17.57 19.09 -2.03
N VAL A 23 18.18 20.25 -2.17
CA VAL A 23 17.46 21.52 -2.33
C VAL A 23 16.58 21.48 -3.58
N GLY A 24 17.13 21.03 -4.71
CA GLY A 24 16.39 20.92 -5.97
C GLY A 24 15.23 19.92 -5.90
N ALA A 25 15.46 18.75 -5.33
CA ALA A 25 14.46 17.68 -5.24
C ALA A 25 13.33 17.98 -4.24
N THR A 26 13.64 18.67 -3.13
CA THR A 26 12.66 18.91 -2.05
C THR A 26 12.02 20.30 -2.09
N GLY A 27 12.59 21.25 -2.84
CA GLY A 27 12.19 22.67 -2.82
C GLY A 27 12.47 23.39 -1.50
N LEU A 28 13.19 22.77 -0.56
CA LEU A 28 13.52 23.37 0.74
C LEU A 28 14.61 24.43 0.60
N ALA A 29 14.53 25.51 1.38
CA ALA A 29 15.63 26.46 1.50
C ALA A 29 16.91 25.74 1.97
N ARG A 30 18.06 26.07 1.38
CA ARG A 30 19.37 25.45 1.62
C ARG A 30 19.72 25.28 3.11
N PRO A 31 19.53 26.30 4.01
CA PRO A 31 19.79 26.11 5.44
C PRO A 31 18.88 25.07 6.10
N THR A 32 17.62 24.97 5.64
CA THR A 32 16.66 23.99 6.15
C THR A 32 17.01 22.57 5.70
N ALA A 33 17.29 22.38 4.41
CA ALA A 33 17.74 21.10 3.86
C ALA A 33 19.03 20.61 4.57
N HIS A 34 20.00 21.49 4.77
CA HIS A 34 21.24 21.15 5.47
C HIS A 34 21.00 20.72 6.92
N ARG A 35 20.24 21.51 7.71
CA ARG A 35 19.93 21.16 9.11
C ARG A 35 19.19 19.85 9.23
N LEU A 36 18.25 19.57 8.33
CA LEU A 36 17.51 18.30 8.31
C LEU A 36 18.41 17.13 7.92
N ALA A 37 19.25 17.30 6.89
CA ALA A 37 20.19 16.26 6.47
C ALA A 37 21.17 15.89 7.60
N VAL A 38 21.75 16.90 8.30
CA VAL A 38 22.63 16.69 9.45
C VAL A 38 21.88 16.04 10.63
N ALA A 39 20.65 16.46 10.92
CA ALA A 39 19.83 15.83 11.96
C ALA A 39 19.51 14.37 11.63
N LEU A 40 19.14 14.07 10.39
CA LEU A 40 18.90 12.70 9.93
C LEU A 40 20.18 11.85 9.95
N GLU A 41 21.33 12.44 9.62
CA GLU A 41 22.66 11.83 9.69
C GLU A 41 23.04 11.49 11.14
N HIS A 42 22.78 12.39 12.08
CA HIS A 42 22.97 12.16 13.53
C HIS A 42 22.17 10.94 14.02
N HIS A 43 20.95 10.76 13.52
CA HIS A 43 20.10 9.62 13.84
C HIS A 43 20.33 8.39 12.95
N ARG A 44 21.36 8.40 12.09
CA ARG A 44 21.73 7.32 11.18
C ARG A 44 20.64 6.94 10.16
N LEU A 45 19.63 7.81 10.00
CA LEU A 45 18.58 7.67 8.97
C LEU A 45 19.09 8.07 7.58
N VAL A 46 20.11 8.90 7.54
CA VAL A 46 20.89 9.30 6.36
C VAL A 46 22.36 9.08 6.68
N THR A 47 23.17 8.81 5.69
CA THR A 47 24.64 8.76 5.78
C THR A 47 25.27 9.39 4.54
N ARG A 48 26.61 9.34 4.43
CA ARG A 48 27.32 9.82 3.24
C ARG A 48 28.05 8.69 2.56
N ASP A 49 28.01 8.73 1.23
CA ASP A 49 28.85 7.85 0.41
C ASP A 49 30.30 8.35 0.34
N LEU A 50 31.15 7.62 -0.36
CA LEU A 50 32.56 7.94 -0.52
C LEU A 50 32.82 9.27 -1.25
N GLN A 51 31.81 9.81 -1.96
CA GLN A 51 31.83 11.09 -2.64
C GLN A 51 31.23 12.22 -1.78
N GLY A 52 30.86 11.95 -0.54
CA GLY A 52 30.26 12.90 0.39
C GLY A 52 28.79 13.23 0.09
N ARG A 53 28.12 12.48 -0.81
CA ARG A 53 26.70 12.65 -1.13
C ARG A 53 25.87 11.99 -0.06
N PHE A 54 24.69 12.52 0.22
CA PHE A 54 23.71 11.94 1.12
C PHE A 54 23.06 10.70 0.49
N VAL A 55 22.94 9.64 1.26
CA VAL A 55 22.25 8.38 0.94
C VAL A 55 21.43 7.92 2.14
N LEU A 56 20.46 7.03 1.93
CA LEU A 56 19.72 6.41 3.02
C LEU A 56 20.65 5.68 3.98
N GLY A 57 20.46 5.87 5.27
CA GLY A 57 21.33 5.36 6.33
C GLY A 57 20.92 3.99 6.87
N PRO A 58 21.83 3.30 7.59
CA PRO A 58 21.63 1.92 8.06
C PRO A 58 20.49 1.78 9.09
N ARG A 59 20.13 2.85 9.81
CA ARG A 59 19.04 2.83 10.77
C ARG A 59 17.70 2.47 10.14
N LEU A 60 17.51 2.78 8.88
CA LEU A 60 16.29 2.42 8.15
C LEU A 60 16.16 0.91 7.98
N ALA A 61 17.27 0.21 7.71
CA ALA A 61 17.27 -1.26 7.64
C ALA A 61 17.01 -1.89 9.02
N GLU A 62 17.58 -1.33 10.09
CA GLU A 62 17.33 -1.77 11.46
C GLU A 62 15.85 -1.60 11.84
N LEU A 63 15.24 -0.45 11.50
CA LEU A 63 13.81 -0.20 11.73
C LEU A 63 12.93 -1.12 10.90
N ALA A 64 13.27 -1.34 9.65
CA ALA A 64 12.57 -2.28 8.76
C ALA A 64 12.64 -3.71 9.30
N SER A 65 13.79 -4.16 9.80
CA SER A 65 13.95 -5.47 10.44
C SER A 65 13.07 -5.61 11.68
N SER A 66 13.02 -4.57 12.53
CA SER A 66 12.13 -4.56 13.72
C SER A 66 10.64 -4.52 13.34
N ALA A 67 10.30 -3.84 12.23
CA ALA A 67 8.94 -3.82 11.69
C ALA A 67 8.57 -5.15 11.02
N ALA A 68 9.54 -5.91 10.51
CA ALA A 68 9.34 -7.23 9.92
C ALA A 68 9.02 -8.34 10.95
N GLU A 69 9.09 -8.06 12.25
CA GLU A 69 8.56 -8.92 13.32
C GLU A 69 7.03 -9.00 13.32
N ASP A 70 6.36 -8.29 12.43
CA ASP A 70 4.92 -8.44 12.21
C ASP A 70 4.63 -9.80 11.54
N PRO A 71 4.01 -10.76 12.25
CA PRO A 71 3.80 -12.11 11.74
C PRO A 71 2.98 -12.13 10.44
N LEU A 72 2.10 -11.14 10.25
CA LEU A 72 1.32 -11.01 9.03
C LEU A 72 2.21 -10.68 7.83
N LEU A 73 3.14 -9.74 7.97
CA LEU A 73 4.05 -9.36 6.89
C LEU A 73 5.05 -10.47 6.58
N ALA A 74 5.54 -11.18 7.60
CA ALA A 74 6.44 -12.32 7.43
C ALA A 74 5.81 -13.44 6.59
N THR A 75 4.49 -13.65 6.70
CA THR A 75 3.76 -14.70 5.97
C THR A 75 3.17 -14.19 4.65
N ALA A 76 3.04 -12.89 4.45
CA ALA A 76 2.35 -12.31 3.28
C ALA A 76 3.07 -12.61 1.95
N GLY A 77 4.41 -12.51 1.91
CA GLY A 77 5.19 -12.65 0.68
C GLY A 77 4.90 -13.95 -0.09
N PRO A 78 5.07 -15.14 0.52
CA PRO A 78 4.77 -16.43 -0.13
C PRO A 78 3.31 -16.55 -0.59
N ILE A 79 2.35 -16.04 0.19
CA ILE A 79 0.92 -16.08 -0.13
C ILE A 79 0.61 -15.19 -1.34
N LEU A 80 1.12 -13.96 -1.35
CA LEU A 80 0.93 -13.04 -2.47
C LEU A 80 1.60 -13.56 -3.75
N THR A 81 2.79 -14.17 -3.63
CA THR A 81 3.47 -14.81 -4.75
C THR A 81 2.60 -15.92 -5.35
N ARG A 82 2.05 -16.80 -4.51
CA ARG A 82 1.15 -17.87 -4.95
C ARG A 82 -0.12 -17.32 -5.61
N LEU A 83 -0.72 -16.27 -5.04
CA LEU A 83 -1.89 -15.62 -5.64
C LEU A 83 -1.57 -15.05 -7.02
N ARG A 84 -0.45 -14.32 -7.16
CA ARG A 84 0.02 -13.83 -8.46
C ARG A 84 0.21 -14.97 -9.45
N ASP A 85 0.83 -16.06 -9.05
CA ASP A 85 1.15 -17.17 -9.96
C ASP A 85 -0.12 -17.92 -10.41
N ILE A 86 -1.13 -18.06 -9.54
CA ILE A 86 -2.40 -18.70 -9.88
C ILE A 86 -3.25 -17.78 -10.76
N THR A 87 -3.34 -16.51 -10.45
CA THR A 87 -4.21 -15.57 -11.13
C THR A 87 -3.56 -14.93 -12.36
N GLY A 88 -2.23 -14.91 -12.42
CA GLY A 88 -1.45 -14.17 -13.41
C GLY A 88 -1.50 -12.65 -13.24
N GLU A 89 -2.03 -12.12 -12.11
CA GLU A 89 -2.18 -10.69 -11.86
C GLU A 89 -1.43 -10.27 -10.59
N SER A 90 -1.24 -8.95 -10.41
CA SER A 90 -0.57 -8.40 -9.22
C SER A 90 -1.38 -8.68 -7.96
N ALA A 91 -0.70 -9.01 -6.86
CA ALA A 91 -1.31 -9.28 -5.57
C ALA A 91 -0.76 -8.33 -4.49
N GLN A 92 -1.64 -7.82 -3.62
CA GLN A 92 -1.30 -6.83 -2.60
C GLN A 92 -1.95 -7.18 -1.26
N LEU A 93 -1.33 -6.71 -0.18
CA LEU A 93 -1.90 -6.70 1.17
C LEU A 93 -2.10 -5.26 1.61
N PHE A 94 -3.31 -4.93 2.02
CA PHE A 94 -3.65 -3.59 2.51
C PHE A 94 -4.03 -3.64 3.98
N ARG A 95 -3.54 -2.64 4.75
CA ARG A 95 -4.01 -2.35 6.11
C ARG A 95 -4.69 -1.00 6.16
N ARG A 96 -5.74 -0.88 6.97
CA ARG A 96 -6.42 0.38 7.17
C ARG A 96 -5.65 1.28 8.14
N GLN A 97 -5.54 2.55 7.79
CA GLN A 97 -5.03 3.62 8.62
C GLN A 97 -5.92 4.85 8.49
N GLY A 98 -6.88 5.01 9.39
CA GLY A 98 -7.87 6.09 9.32
C GLY A 98 -8.75 5.99 8.07
N ASP A 99 -8.73 7.02 7.25
CA ASP A 99 -9.49 7.12 6.00
C ASP A 99 -8.70 6.63 4.77
N PHE A 100 -7.57 5.98 4.99
CA PHE A 100 -6.72 5.39 3.97
C PHE A 100 -6.50 3.90 4.21
N ARG A 101 -6.14 3.19 3.15
CA ARG A 101 -5.52 1.87 3.20
C ARG A 101 -4.10 1.96 2.69
N ILE A 102 -3.18 1.34 3.41
CA ILE A 102 -1.75 1.35 3.12
C ILE A 102 -1.38 0.02 2.48
N CYS A 103 -0.71 0.05 1.33
CA CYS A 103 -0.11 -1.14 0.74
C CYS A 103 1.05 -1.62 1.61
N SER A 104 0.83 -2.69 2.38
CA SER A 104 1.81 -3.21 3.34
C SER A 104 2.70 -4.30 2.76
N ALA A 105 2.26 -4.97 1.70
CA ALA A 105 3.05 -5.90 0.90
C ALA A 105 2.48 -5.96 -0.52
N ALA A 106 3.33 -6.19 -1.51
CA ALA A 106 2.93 -6.32 -2.90
C ALA A 106 3.83 -7.29 -3.65
N VAL A 107 3.25 -8.06 -4.56
CA VAL A 107 3.95 -8.89 -5.54
C VAL A 107 3.34 -8.60 -6.90
N GLU A 108 4.12 -7.98 -7.77
CA GLU A 108 3.65 -7.58 -9.08
C GLU A 108 3.68 -8.73 -10.09
N ARG A 109 2.80 -8.67 -11.08
CA ARG A 109 2.91 -9.46 -12.30
C ARG A 109 4.26 -9.17 -12.97
N PRO A 110 5.02 -10.20 -13.39
CA PRO A 110 6.41 -10.01 -13.85
C PRO A 110 6.53 -9.27 -15.18
N SER A 111 5.51 -9.29 -16.04
CA SER A 111 5.57 -8.69 -17.36
C SER A 111 4.20 -8.27 -17.90
N GLY A 112 4.19 -7.36 -18.87
CA GLY A 112 2.99 -6.84 -19.52
C GLY A 112 2.25 -5.78 -18.69
N LEU A 113 1.09 -5.36 -19.20
CA LEU A 113 0.22 -4.39 -18.51
C LEU A 113 -0.23 -4.95 -17.15
N ARG A 114 -0.07 -4.17 -16.09
CA ARG A 114 -0.40 -4.56 -14.72
C ARG A 114 -0.85 -3.37 -13.89
N ASP A 115 -1.60 -3.63 -12.84
CA ASP A 115 -1.83 -2.65 -11.79
C ASP A 115 -0.62 -2.67 -10.84
N THR A 116 0.00 -1.51 -10.67
CA THR A 116 1.16 -1.32 -9.77
C THR A 116 0.76 -0.46 -8.60
N VAL A 117 0.83 -1.03 -7.41
CA VAL A 117 0.61 -0.32 -6.15
C VAL A 117 1.89 -0.43 -5.32
N PRO A 118 2.70 0.64 -5.25
CA PRO A 118 3.95 0.61 -4.51
C PRO A 118 3.74 0.29 -3.02
N LEU A 119 4.74 -0.34 -2.41
CA LEU A 119 4.79 -0.53 -0.97
C LEU A 119 4.72 0.84 -0.27
N GLY A 120 3.87 0.95 0.77
CA GLY A 120 3.63 2.21 1.47
C GLY A 120 2.64 3.16 0.79
N ALA A 121 2.18 2.87 -0.42
CA ALA A 121 1.18 3.70 -1.09
C ALA A 121 -0.10 3.82 -0.27
N GLN A 122 -0.59 5.06 -0.15
CA GLN A 122 -1.83 5.40 0.54
C GLN A 122 -2.96 5.53 -0.48
N LEU A 123 -3.95 4.67 -0.39
CA LEU A 123 -5.15 4.71 -1.23
C LEU A 123 -6.37 5.05 -0.38
N SER A 124 -7.27 5.86 -0.92
CA SER A 124 -8.51 6.23 -0.23
C SER A 124 -9.37 5.01 0.11
N MET A 125 -10.13 5.11 1.21
CA MET A 125 -11.15 4.13 1.58
C MET A 125 -12.47 4.33 0.80
N THR A 126 -12.54 5.27 -0.13
CA THR A 126 -13.77 5.61 -0.87
C THR A 126 -14.01 4.76 -2.12
N ALA A 127 -13.03 3.98 -2.59
CA ALA A 127 -13.15 3.19 -3.83
C ALA A 127 -12.31 1.91 -3.78
N GLY A 128 -12.77 0.88 -4.48
CA GLY A 128 -12.05 -0.37 -4.69
C GLY A 128 -12.40 -1.50 -3.72
N SER A 129 -12.17 -2.73 -4.15
CA SER A 129 -12.57 -3.94 -3.41
C SER A 129 -11.93 -4.07 -2.03
N ALA A 130 -10.66 -3.70 -1.86
CA ALA A 130 -9.99 -3.72 -0.55
C ALA A 130 -10.60 -2.73 0.44
N ALA A 131 -11.07 -1.55 -0.03
CA ALA A 131 -11.79 -0.60 0.81
C ALA A 131 -13.13 -1.19 1.27
N GLN A 132 -13.88 -1.81 0.37
CA GLN A 132 -15.14 -2.49 0.71
C GLN A 132 -14.92 -3.57 1.79
N VAL A 133 -13.89 -4.41 1.64
CA VAL A 133 -13.54 -5.45 2.62
C VAL A 133 -13.20 -4.84 3.97
N LEU A 134 -12.32 -3.83 4.02
CA LEU A 134 -11.86 -3.21 5.26
C LEU A 134 -12.97 -2.43 5.99
N LEU A 135 -14.03 -2.00 5.28
CA LEU A 135 -15.19 -1.31 5.84
C LEU A 135 -16.38 -2.23 6.10
N ALA A 136 -16.40 -3.43 5.55
CA ALA A 136 -17.57 -4.30 5.63
C ALA A 136 -17.98 -4.65 7.06
N TRP A 137 -17.07 -4.64 8.03
CA TRP A 137 -17.32 -4.92 9.44
C TRP A 137 -17.08 -3.70 10.35
N GLU A 138 -17.10 -2.50 9.78
CA GLU A 138 -17.03 -1.25 10.54
C GLU A 138 -18.29 -1.06 11.39
N GLU A 139 -18.14 -0.32 12.49
CA GLU A 139 -19.27 0.02 13.35
C GLU A 139 -20.31 0.87 12.60
N PRO A 140 -21.61 0.60 12.74
CA PRO A 140 -22.66 1.27 11.99
C PRO A 140 -22.62 2.80 12.10
N GLU A 141 -22.19 3.33 13.25
CA GLU A 141 -22.14 4.77 13.53
C GLU A 141 -21.08 5.50 12.67
N ASN A 142 -20.01 4.81 12.26
CA ASN A 142 -18.95 5.38 11.45
C ASN A 142 -19.26 5.34 9.95
N LEU A 143 -20.13 4.43 9.51
CA LEU A 143 -20.38 4.17 8.09
C LEU A 143 -20.98 5.37 7.34
N PRO A 144 -21.91 6.18 7.88
CA PRO A 144 -22.44 7.34 7.15
C PRO A 144 -21.35 8.33 6.73
N ARG A 145 -20.36 8.58 7.59
CA ARG A 145 -19.22 9.45 7.28
C ARG A 145 -18.32 8.83 6.23
N LEU A 146 -18.00 7.56 6.37
CA LEU A 146 -17.05 6.84 5.48
C LEU A 146 -17.63 6.59 4.09
N LEU A 147 -18.95 6.45 3.97
CA LEU A 147 -19.65 6.20 2.71
C LEU A 147 -20.05 7.47 1.96
N LYS A 148 -19.89 8.66 2.54
CA LYS A 148 -20.33 9.92 1.94
C LYS A 148 -19.77 10.15 0.54
N GLU A 149 -18.52 9.80 0.32
CA GLU A 149 -17.80 9.97 -0.94
C GLU A 149 -17.42 8.63 -1.59
N ALA A 150 -17.96 7.51 -1.06
CA ALA A 150 -17.63 6.19 -1.56
C ALA A 150 -18.36 5.86 -2.86
N THR A 151 -17.70 5.12 -3.75
CA THR A 151 -18.28 4.58 -4.99
C THR A 151 -19.17 3.37 -4.74
N PHE A 152 -19.20 2.85 -3.54
CA PHE A 152 -19.99 1.71 -3.09
C PHE A 152 -20.93 2.09 -1.93
N THR A 153 -21.90 1.25 -1.64
CA THR A 153 -23.00 1.54 -0.72
C THR A 153 -23.00 0.61 0.50
N MET A 154 -23.86 0.90 1.48
CA MET A 154 -24.15 0.00 2.59
C MET A 154 -24.58 -1.41 2.10
N LEU A 155 -25.36 -1.47 1.02
CA LEU A 155 -25.78 -2.76 0.44
C LEU A 155 -24.58 -3.54 -0.10
N SER A 156 -23.63 -2.86 -0.74
CA SER A 156 -22.37 -3.48 -1.17
C SER A 156 -21.62 -4.11 0.00
N LEU A 157 -21.49 -3.39 1.13
CA LEU A 157 -20.82 -3.90 2.34
C LEU A 157 -21.56 -5.10 2.95
N GLN A 158 -22.91 -5.09 2.94
CA GLN A 158 -23.70 -6.24 3.38
C GLN A 158 -23.47 -7.47 2.48
N GLN A 159 -23.33 -7.28 1.18
CA GLN A 159 -23.00 -8.35 0.24
C GLN A 159 -21.60 -8.91 0.53
N VAL A 160 -20.61 -8.05 0.80
CA VAL A 160 -19.25 -8.47 1.20
C VAL A 160 -19.30 -9.32 2.47
N ARG A 161 -20.05 -8.93 3.49
CA ARG A 161 -20.23 -9.73 4.72
C ARG A 161 -20.79 -11.13 4.44
N ARG A 162 -21.76 -11.25 3.53
CA ARG A 162 -22.40 -12.53 3.19
C ARG A 162 -21.50 -13.47 2.40
N ARG A 163 -20.80 -12.93 1.39
CA ARG A 163 -19.99 -13.75 0.48
C ARG A 163 -18.54 -13.90 0.91
N GLY A 164 -18.07 -13.07 1.86
CA GLY A 164 -16.69 -13.10 2.38
C GLY A 164 -15.64 -12.44 1.51
N TRP A 165 -16.01 -11.76 0.40
CA TRP A 165 -15.09 -11.10 -0.51
C TRP A 165 -15.77 -9.93 -1.22
N ALA A 166 -14.97 -9.04 -1.81
CA ALA A 166 -15.43 -7.89 -2.59
C ALA A 166 -14.78 -7.88 -3.98
N GLN A 167 -15.49 -7.31 -4.96
CA GLN A 167 -14.90 -6.94 -6.24
C GLN A 167 -15.20 -5.49 -6.57
N SER A 168 -14.36 -4.88 -7.36
CA SER A 168 -14.59 -3.57 -7.95
C SER A 168 -14.12 -3.55 -9.39
N VAL A 169 -14.81 -2.76 -10.22
CA VAL A 169 -14.48 -2.59 -11.64
C VAL A 169 -14.48 -1.10 -11.93
N ALA A 170 -13.34 -0.57 -12.37
CA ALA A 170 -13.13 0.84 -12.73
C ALA A 170 -13.47 1.85 -11.61
N GLU A 171 -13.56 1.41 -10.33
CA GLU A 171 -13.89 2.34 -9.23
C GLU A 171 -12.71 3.25 -8.86
N ARG A 172 -11.52 2.70 -8.76
CA ARG A 172 -10.30 3.43 -8.39
C ARG A 172 -9.60 4.01 -9.61
N GLU A 173 -9.48 3.22 -10.64
CA GLU A 173 -8.73 3.53 -11.84
C GLU A 173 -9.48 2.99 -13.06
N PRO A 174 -9.72 3.80 -14.11
CA PRO A 174 -10.30 3.30 -15.36
C PRO A 174 -9.49 2.13 -15.92
N GLY A 175 -10.16 1.07 -16.38
CA GLY A 175 -9.50 -0.11 -16.95
C GLY A 175 -8.97 -1.12 -15.94
N VAL A 176 -9.04 -0.84 -14.64
CA VAL A 176 -8.58 -1.74 -13.57
C VAL A 176 -9.76 -2.37 -12.83
N ALA A 177 -9.69 -3.67 -12.65
CA ALA A 177 -10.55 -4.41 -11.72
C ALA A 177 -9.73 -4.98 -10.56
N SER A 178 -10.40 -5.25 -9.44
CA SER A 178 -9.78 -5.89 -8.29
C SER A 178 -10.77 -6.78 -7.54
N VAL A 179 -10.22 -7.83 -6.91
CA VAL A 179 -10.93 -8.71 -6.00
C VAL A 179 -10.16 -8.75 -4.68
N SER A 180 -10.87 -8.66 -3.57
CA SER A 180 -10.25 -8.67 -2.24
C SER A 180 -11.01 -9.54 -1.26
N ALA A 181 -10.26 -10.16 -0.35
CA ALA A 181 -10.77 -10.94 0.76
C ALA A 181 -10.20 -10.45 2.10
N PRO A 182 -10.93 -10.61 3.22
CA PRO A 182 -10.45 -10.21 4.54
C PRO A 182 -9.36 -11.14 5.05
N VAL A 183 -8.39 -10.57 5.73
CA VAL A 183 -7.46 -11.29 6.60
C VAL A 183 -7.93 -11.08 8.03
N LEU A 184 -8.23 -12.18 8.71
CA LEU A 184 -8.79 -12.16 10.06
C LEU A 184 -7.72 -12.50 11.10
N SER A 185 -7.79 -11.83 12.24
CA SER A 185 -7.08 -12.27 13.45
C SER A 185 -7.72 -13.56 14.00
N PRO A 186 -7.05 -14.27 14.92
CA PRO A 186 -7.64 -15.41 15.62
C PRO A 186 -8.96 -15.09 16.35
N SER A 187 -9.16 -13.82 16.72
CA SER A 187 -10.42 -13.34 17.33
C SER A 187 -11.52 -12.99 16.33
N GLY A 188 -11.30 -13.22 15.03
CA GLY A 188 -12.27 -12.90 13.96
C GLY A 188 -12.31 -11.44 13.53
N LYS A 189 -11.38 -10.61 14.02
CA LYS A 189 -11.27 -9.19 13.66
C LYS A 189 -10.54 -9.02 12.34
N ILE A 190 -11.02 -8.14 11.46
CA ILE A 190 -10.30 -7.81 10.23
C ILE A 190 -9.05 -7.01 10.57
N ILE A 191 -7.90 -7.50 10.14
CA ILE A 191 -6.58 -6.90 10.34
C ILE A 191 -5.95 -6.41 9.04
N ALA A 192 -6.40 -6.95 7.90
CA ALA A 192 -5.94 -6.55 6.58
C ALA A 192 -6.94 -7.01 5.50
N ALA A 193 -6.70 -6.59 4.26
CA ALA A 193 -7.34 -7.13 3.07
C ALA A 193 -6.25 -7.62 2.11
N VAL A 194 -6.37 -8.85 1.63
CA VAL A 194 -5.58 -9.37 0.51
C VAL A 194 -6.32 -9.08 -0.78
N SER A 195 -5.61 -8.64 -1.81
CA SER A 195 -6.19 -8.19 -3.07
C SER A 195 -5.43 -8.75 -4.26
N VAL A 196 -6.16 -9.02 -5.33
CA VAL A 196 -5.62 -9.23 -6.68
C VAL A 196 -6.18 -8.15 -7.57
N SER A 197 -5.34 -7.51 -8.38
CA SER A 197 -5.74 -6.42 -9.26
C SER A 197 -5.03 -6.45 -10.60
N GLY A 198 -5.74 -6.05 -11.64
CA GLY A 198 -5.23 -6.02 -13.00
C GLY A 198 -6.25 -5.47 -14.00
N PRO A 199 -5.97 -5.52 -15.30
CA PRO A 199 -6.89 -5.11 -16.35
C PRO A 199 -8.22 -5.86 -16.29
N ILE A 200 -9.30 -5.13 -16.53
CA ILE A 200 -10.68 -5.63 -16.42
C ILE A 200 -10.89 -6.91 -17.24
N GLU A 201 -10.38 -6.94 -18.49
CA GLU A 201 -10.60 -8.05 -19.41
C GLU A 201 -10.05 -9.35 -18.85
N ARG A 202 -8.82 -9.33 -18.31
CA ARG A 202 -8.17 -10.53 -17.78
C ARG A 202 -8.76 -10.97 -16.44
N LEU A 203 -9.00 -10.01 -15.53
CA LEU A 203 -9.55 -10.36 -14.22
C LEU A 203 -10.98 -10.87 -14.32
N SER A 204 -11.78 -10.38 -15.27
CA SER A 204 -13.12 -10.91 -15.54
C SER A 204 -13.11 -12.35 -16.03
N GLU A 205 -12.06 -12.78 -16.73
CA GLU A 205 -11.90 -14.18 -17.14
C GLU A 205 -11.55 -15.09 -15.96
N VAL A 206 -10.69 -14.62 -15.05
CA VAL A 206 -10.33 -15.34 -13.82
C VAL A 206 -11.56 -15.57 -12.94
N LEU A 207 -12.38 -14.53 -12.79
CA LEU A 207 -13.63 -14.63 -11.99
C LEU A 207 -14.63 -15.62 -12.58
N ARG A 208 -14.83 -15.60 -13.91
CA ARG A 208 -15.76 -16.53 -14.58
C ARG A 208 -15.35 -17.99 -14.49
N ARG A 209 -14.05 -18.30 -14.43
CA ARG A 209 -13.55 -19.68 -14.30
C ARG A 209 -13.86 -20.27 -12.91
N ASN A 210 -13.88 -19.44 -11.87
CA ASN A 210 -14.12 -19.88 -10.49
C ASN A 210 -15.60 -19.98 -10.11
N ASP A 211 -16.52 -19.40 -10.90
CA ASP A 211 -17.97 -19.54 -10.70
C ASP A 211 -18.53 -20.85 -11.27
N THR A 212 -17.68 -21.69 -11.89
CA THR A 212 -18.09 -22.91 -12.60
C THR A 212 -17.61 -24.21 -11.90
N GLU A 213 -16.90 -24.11 -10.76
CA GLU A 213 -16.51 -25.21 -9.87
C GLU A 213 -17.26 -25.10 -8.51
#